data_d36c471968a8e7a714b1017451ff4115
#
_entry.id   d36c471968a8e7a714b1017451ff4115
#
_cell.length_a   1.000
_cell.length_b   1.000
_cell.length_c   1.000
_cell.angle_alpha   90.00
_cell.angle_beta   90.00
_cell.angle_gamma   90.00
#
_symmetry.space_group_name_H-M   'P 1'
#
loop_
_entity.id
_entity.type
_entity.pdbx_description
1 polymer ?
#
loop_
_entity_poly.entity_id
_entity_poly.type
_entity_poly.pdbx_seq_one_letter_code
_entity_poly.pdbx_strand_id
1 'polypeptide(L)'
;MLTIIIVYSLVSFLILFSVSAISYKLNLLDIPNKRKMHLKPTAYTGGLALCFIYIFAIFLFNFPSQKLDLILSIAFLIGVVGFIDDKYSLNVGGKLSLQIIPIIYLILLENFNLNQIGDYDYFKLELNSFSVPFTLLSVMFLINSFNYFDGLDGTLSFVTISVLSILFFLIPNEKTQLFLITILLPILIFLCF
;
A
#
# COMPACT_ATOMS: atom_id res chain seq x y z
N MET A 1 19.27 13.49 8.46
CA MET A 1 18.42 12.78 7.47
C MET A 1 18.99 11.41 7.13
N LEU A 2 20.23 11.27 6.68
CA LEU A 2 20.84 9.97 6.32
C LEU A 2 20.79 8.94 7.45
N THR A 3 21.15 9.32 8.67
CA THR A 3 21.09 8.45 9.87
C THR A 3 19.69 7.91 10.15
N ILE A 4 18.65 8.72 9.97
CA ILE A 4 17.25 8.31 10.18
C ILE A 4 16.83 7.28 9.10
N ILE A 5 17.24 7.49 7.85
CA ILE A 5 16.97 6.55 6.77
C ILE A 5 17.68 5.21 7.02
N ILE A 6 18.91 5.22 7.50
CA ILE A 6 19.66 4.00 7.86
C ILE A 6 18.95 3.25 9.00
N VAL A 7 18.54 3.95 10.06
CA VAL A 7 17.81 3.34 11.18
C VAL A 7 16.49 2.76 10.68
N TYR A 8 15.75 3.50 9.84
CA TYR A 8 14.52 3.03 9.25
C TYR A 8 14.70 1.76 8.40
N SER A 9 15.76 1.71 7.60
CA SER A 9 16.10 0.52 6.79
C SER A 9 16.40 -0.70 7.66
N LEU A 10 17.18 -0.52 8.73
CA LEU A 10 17.51 -1.60 9.66
C LEU A 10 16.25 -2.11 10.38
N VAL A 11 15.41 -1.20 10.87
CA VAL A 11 14.16 -1.58 11.55
C VAL A 11 13.22 -2.26 10.56
N SER A 12 13.11 -1.79 9.32
CA SER A 12 12.30 -2.43 8.28
C SER A 12 12.76 -3.86 8.02
N PHE A 13 14.06 -4.09 7.89
CA PHE A 13 14.62 -5.43 7.74
C PHE A 13 14.29 -6.33 8.95
N LEU A 14 14.46 -5.81 10.17
CA LEU A 14 14.16 -6.56 11.40
C LEU A 14 12.69 -6.92 11.52
N ILE A 15 11.77 -6.01 11.16
CA ILE A 15 10.33 -6.28 11.17
C ILE A 15 9.99 -7.36 10.15
N LEU A 16 10.45 -7.24 8.90
CA LEU A 16 10.21 -8.23 7.85
C LEU A 16 10.75 -9.61 8.25
N PHE A 17 11.97 -9.68 8.76
CA PHE A 17 12.58 -10.91 9.23
C PHE A 17 11.79 -11.55 10.39
N SER A 18 11.43 -10.74 11.38
CA SER A 18 10.71 -11.21 12.58
C SER A 18 9.30 -11.71 12.23
N VAL A 19 8.55 -10.96 11.41
CA VAL A 19 7.20 -11.35 10.98
C VAL A 19 7.26 -12.60 10.14
N SER A 20 8.21 -12.73 9.22
CA SER A 20 8.42 -13.96 8.44
C SER A 20 8.69 -15.16 9.37
N ALA A 21 9.63 -15.04 10.30
CA ALA A 21 9.96 -16.11 11.26
C ALA A 21 8.78 -16.51 12.14
N ILE A 22 7.98 -15.56 12.60
CA ILE A 22 6.75 -15.81 13.39
C ILE A 22 5.72 -16.52 12.52
N SER A 23 5.59 -16.16 11.26
CA SER A 23 4.62 -16.76 10.34
C SER A 23 4.87 -18.24 10.10
N TYR A 24 6.12 -18.63 9.95
CA TYR A 24 6.48 -20.05 9.88
C TYR A 24 6.15 -20.80 11.17
N LYS A 25 6.35 -20.19 12.35
CA LYS A 25 6.01 -20.81 13.64
C LYS A 25 4.49 -20.95 13.87
N LEU A 26 3.71 -19.99 13.36
CA LEU A 26 2.25 -19.95 13.51
C LEU A 26 1.50 -20.63 12.36
N ASN A 27 2.22 -21.25 11.40
CA ASN A 27 1.64 -21.85 10.19
C ASN A 27 0.77 -20.86 9.38
N LEU A 28 1.15 -19.57 9.34
CA LEU A 28 0.52 -18.54 8.52
C LEU A 28 1.14 -18.57 7.12
N LEU A 29 0.98 -19.72 6.43
CA LEU A 29 1.62 -20.01 5.17
C LEU A 29 0.59 -20.22 4.08
N ASP A 30 0.83 -19.63 2.93
CA ASP A 30 0.11 -19.94 1.71
C ASP A 30 0.71 -21.21 1.10
N ILE A 31 -0.12 -22.23 1.00
CA ILE A 31 0.30 -23.55 0.48
C ILE A 31 0.06 -23.56 -1.03
N PRO A 32 1.05 -23.96 -1.84
CA PRO A 32 0.90 -24.06 -3.28
C PRO A 32 -0.28 -24.96 -3.67
N ASN A 33 -1.08 -24.50 -4.61
CA ASN A 33 -2.15 -25.28 -5.19
C ASN A 33 -2.12 -25.17 -6.73
N LYS A 34 -2.98 -25.90 -7.45
CA LYS A 34 -3.02 -25.93 -8.92
C LYS A 34 -3.16 -24.54 -9.58
N ARG A 35 -3.59 -23.52 -8.85
CA ARG A 35 -3.75 -22.14 -9.33
C ARG A 35 -2.59 -21.22 -8.98
N LYS A 36 -1.74 -21.58 -8.01
CA LYS A 36 -0.66 -20.76 -7.48
C LYS A 36 0.68 -21.31 -7.95
N MET A 37 1.49 -20.49 -8.57
CA MET A 37 2.71 -20.90 -9.27
C MET A 37 3.95 -21.01 -8.37
N HIS A 38 3.86 -20.69 -7.07
CA HIS A 38 5.01 -20.88 -6.20
C HIS A 38 5.26 -22.35 -5.85
N LEU A 39 6.53 -22.70 -5.77
CA LEU A 39 6.97 -24.07 -5.51
C LEU A 39 7.10 -24.40 -4.02
N LYS A 40 7.12 -23.40 -3.14
CA LYS A 40 7.32 -23.56 -1.70
C LYS A 40 6.22 -22.80 -0.93
N PRO A 41 5.82 -23.29 0.28
CA PRO A 41 4.94 -22.52 1.15
C PRO A 41 5.55 -21.14 1.45
N THR A 42 4.78 -20.09 1.24
CA THR A 42 5.21 -18.70 1.46
C THR A 42 4.36 -18.04 2.55
N ALA A 43 4.99 -17.19 3.36
CA ALA A 43 4.27 -16.46 4.40
C ALA A 43 3.39 -15.36 3.78
N TYR A 44 2.07 -15.41 3.99
CA TYR A 44 1.14 -14.37 3.51
C TYR A 44 1.12 -13.11 4.39
N THR A 45 2.02 -13.01 5.34
CA THR A 45 2.11 -11.88 6.28
C THR A 45 3.02 -10.75 5.81
N GLY A 46 3.59 -10.84 4.60
CA GLY A 46 4.48 -9.83 4.04
C GLY A 46 3.81 -8.44 3.96
N GLY A 47 2.57 -8.38 3.47
CA GLY A 47 1.79 -7.15 3.44
C GLY A 47 1.54 -6.56 4.83
N LEU A 48 1.26 -7.40 5.83
CA LEU A 48 1.09 -6.97 7.22
C LEU A 48 2.40 -6.40 7.79
N ALA A 49 3.55 -7.00 7.49
CA ALA A 49 4.85 -6.50 7.91
C ALA A 49 5.13 -5.10 7.32
N LEU A 50 4.85 -4.90 6.02
CA LEU A 50 4.94 -3.59 5.38
C LEU A 50 4.02 -2.56 6.05
N CYS A 51 2.81 -2.94 6.41
CA CYS A 51 1.88 -2.08 7.13
C CYS A 51 2.44 -1.62 8.48
N PHE A 52 3.05 -2.49 9.27
CA PHE A 52 3.72 -2.10 10.53
C PHE A 52 4.90 -1.15 10.28
N ILE A 53 5.68 -1.38 9.23
CA ILE A 53 6.79 -0.49 8.88
C ILE A 53 6.27 0.90 8.51
N TYR A 54 5.18 1.02 7.76
CA TYR A 54 4.59 2.30 7.39
C TYR A 54 4.02 3.08 8.58
N ILE A 55 3.38 2.38 9.54
CA ILE A 55 2.99 3.02 10.80
C ILE A 55 4.21 3.50 11.59
N PHE A 56 5.27 2.71 11.64
CA PHE A 56 6.53 3.14 12.26
C PHE A 56 7.13 4.38 11.58
N ALA A 57 7.01 4.50 10.25
CA ALA A 57 7.46 5.66 9.50
C ALA A 57 6.78 6.96 9.95
N ILE A 58 5.47 6.92 10.27
CA ILE A 58 4.73 8.09 10.76
C ILE A 58 5.38 8.65 12.05
N PHE A 59 5.76 7.77 12.97
CA PHE A 59 6.39 8.19 14.23
C PHE A 59 7.84 8.67 14.05
N LEU A 60 8.54 8.14 13.04
CA LEU A 60 9.96 8.42 12.84
C LEU A 60 10.19 9.70 12.02
N PHE A 61 9.39 9.95 10.99
CA PHE A 61 9.68 10.98 9.99
C PHE A 61 8.93 12.30 10.20
N ASN A 62 7.92 12.40 11.09
CA ASN A 62 7.14 13.62 11.29
C ASN A 62 6.80 14.30 9.95
N PHE A 63 6.01 13.64 9.10
CA PHE A 63 5.70 14.15 7.77
C PHE A 63 5.04 15.54 7.84
N PRO A 64 5.33 16.42 6.88
CA PRO A 64 4.92 17.82 6.93
C PRO A 64 3.42 18.04 6.73
N SER A 65 2.69 17.00 6.39
CA SER A 65 1.27 17.04 6.09
C SER A 65 0.56 15.89 6.80
N GLN A 66 -0.42 16.21 7.62
CA GLN A 66 -1.31 15.22 8.23
C GLN A 66 -1.98 14.31 7.18
N LYS A 67 -2.12 14.79 5.92
CA LYS A 67 -2.66 13.98 4.82
C LYS A 67 -1.77 12.79 4.48
N LEU A 68 -0.44 12.94 4.57
CA LEU A 68 0.49 11.83 4.30
C LEU A 68 0.43 10.77 5.40
N ASP A 69 0.37 11.19 6.66
CA ASP A 69 0.19 10.29 7.81
C ASP A 69 -1.14 9.52 7.69
N LEU A 70 -2.18 10.21 7.25
CA LEU A 70 -3.50 9.61 7.06
C LEU A 70 -3.49 8.57 5.94
N ILE A 71 -2.83 8.83 4.82
CA ILE A 71 -2.67 7.85 3.73
C ILE A 71 -2.02 6.57 4.25
N LEU A 72 -0.92 6.68 5.01
CA LEU A 72 -0.25 5.51 5.59
C LEU A 72 -1.13 4.77 6.60
N SER A 73 -1.90 5.51 7.41
CA SER A 73 -2.84 4.93 8.38
C SER A 73 -3.97 4.16 7.69
N ILE A 74 -4.49 4.69 6.59
CA ILE A 74 -5.53 4.02 5.79
C ILE A 74 -4.96 2.83 5.03
N ALA A 75 -3.75 2.95 4.48
CA ALA A 75 -3.05 1.82 3.87
C ALA A 75 -2.87 0.67 4.87
N PHE A 76 -2.57 0.98 6.15
CA PHE A 76 -2.53 -0.01 7.22
C PHE A 76 -3.89 -0.72 7.39
N LEU A 77 -4.99 0.03 7.48
CA LEU A 77 -6.34 -0.55 7.64
C LEU A 77 -6.70 -1.46 6.46
N ILE A 78 -6.41 -1.02 5.23
CA ILE A 78 -6.66 -1.82 4.01
C ILE A 78 -5.77 -3.07 4.00
N GLY A 79 -4.52 -2.95 4.44
CA GLY A 79 -3.61 -4.09 4.57
C GLY A 79 -4.08 -5.12 5.59
N VAL A 80 -4.68 -4.68 6.72
CA VAL A 80 -5.32 -5.58 7.69
C VAL A 80 -6.52 -6.28 7.07
N VAL A 81 -7.34 -5.61 6.25
CA VAL A 81 -8.43 -6.24 5.51
C VAL A 81 -7.89 -7.32 4.56
N GLY A 82 -6.79 -7.03 3.83
CA GLY A 82 -6.11 -8.02 2.99
C GLY A 82 -5.65 -9.24 3.77
N PHE A 83 -5.00 -9.04 4.91
CA PHE A 83 -4.57 -10.13 5.78
C PHE A 83 -5.74 -10.99 6.31
N ILE A 84 -6.86 -10.36 6.67
CA ILE A 84 -8.08 -11.07 7.09
C ILE A 84 -8.64 -11.90 5.93
N ASP A 85 -8.65 -11.33 4.72
CA ASP A 85 -9.08 -12.02 3.50
C ASP A 85 -8.22 -13.25 3.20
N ASP A 86 -6.91 -13.14 3.27
CA ASP A 86 -5.98 -14.24 3.06
C ASP A 86 -6.17 -15.37 4.08
N LYS A 87 -6.48 -15.02 5.33
CA LYS A 87 -6.67 -16.00 6.40
C LYS A 87 -8.04 -16.67 6.38
N TYR A 88 -9.11 -15.91 6.11
CA TYR A 88 -10.50 -16.38 6.28
C TYR A 88 -11.26 -16.51 4.97
N SER A 89 -10.66 -16.16 3.83
CA SER A 89 -11.28 -16.21 2.50
C SER A 89 -12.64 -15.51 2.49
N LEU A 90 -12.62 -14.19 2.71
CA LEU A 90 -13.84 -13.37 2.76
C LEU A 90 -14.64 -13.49 1.46
N ASN A 91 -15.96 -13.41 1.56
CA ASN A 91 -16.78 -13.24 0.38
C ASN A 91 -16.55 -11.85 -0.25
N VAL A 92 -16.80 -11.73 -1.55
CA VAL A 92 -16.54 -10.50 -2.32
C VAL A 92 -17.22 -9.28 -1.68
N GLY A 93 -18.49 -9.41 -1.26
CA GLY A 93 -19.23 -8.31 -0.63
C GLY A 93 -18.63 -7.88 0.71
N GLY A 94 -18.22 -8.82 1.56
CA GLY A 94 -17.58 -8.54 2.85
C GLY A 94 -16.23 -7.84 2.68
N LYS A 95 -15.39 -8.30 1.75
CA LYS A 95 -14.11 -7.66 1.41
C LYS A 95 -14.32 -6.22 0.94
N LEU A 96 -15.19 -6.00 -0.03
CA LEU A 96 -15.49 -4.67 -0.56
C LEU A 96 -16.04 -3.74 0.53
N SER A 97 -16.96 -4.22 1.36
CA SER A 97 -17.53 -3.42 2.46
C SER A 97 -16.48 -2.96 3.45
N LEU A 98 -15.54 -3.83 3.83
CA LEU A 98 -14.45 -3.49 4.74
C LEU A 98 -13.45 -2.51 4.11
N GLN A 99 -13.21 -2.58 2.80
CA GLN A 99 -12.34 -1.64 2.08
C GLN A 99 -12.98 -0.26 1.90
N ILE A 100 -14.29 -0.20 1.67
CA ILE A 100 -15.02 1.05 1.44
C ILE A 100 -14.95 1.97 2.67
N ILE A 101 -15.04 1.46 3.89
CA ILE A 101 -15.11 2.25 5.12
C ILE A 101 -13.92 3.21 5.26
N PRO A 102 -12.65 2.75 5.25
CA PRO A 102 -11.49 3.64 5.37
C PRO A 102 -11.34 4.58 4.16
N ILE A 103 -11.75 4.17 2.96
CA ILE A 103 -11.68 5.02 1.77
C ILE A 103 -12.70 6.16 1.84
N ILE A 104 -13.94 5.88 2.25
CA ILE A 104 -14.97 6.92 2.45
C ILE A 104 -14.53 7.90 3.54
N TYR A 105 -13.92 7.41 4.62
CA TYR A 105 -13.38 8.27 5.66
C TYR A 105 -12.40 9.29 5.08
N LEU A 106 -11.44 8.83 4.27
CA LEU A 106 -10.45 9.70 3.62
C LEU A 106 -11.11 10.74 2.69
N ILE A 107 -12.07 10.30 1.89
CA ILE A 107 -12.72 11.15 0.89
C ILE A 107 -13.58 12.23 1.54
N LEU A 108 -14.43 11.85 2.50
CA LEU A 108 -15.44 12.74 3.07
C LEU A 108 -14.89 13.66 4.16
N LEU A 109 -14.01 13.17 5.02
CA LEU A 109 -13.52 13.96 6.16
C LEU A 109 -12.30 14.81 5.80
N GLU A 110 -11.46 14.33 4.89
CA GLU A 110 -10.24 15.04 4.51
C GLU A 110 -10.32 15.69 3.13
N ASN A 111 -11.49 15.62 2.47
CA ASN A 111 -11.69 16.11 1.11
C ASN A 111 -10.64 15.59 0.12
N PHE A 112 -10.29 14.30 0.26
CA PHE A 112 -9.27 13.65 -0.56
C PHE A 112 -9.93 13.04 -1.81
N ASN A 113 -10.51 13.91 -2.64
CA ASN A 113 -11.22 13.50 -3.83
C ASN A 113 -10.66 14.18 -5.09
N LEU A 114 -10.76 13.50 -6.21
CA LEU A 114 -10.39 14.01 -7.52
C LEU A 114 -11.47 14.96 -8.00
N ASN A 115 -11.14 16.25 -8.17
CA ASN A 115 -12.08 17.24 -8.65
C ASN A 115 -12.03 17.39 -10.17
N GLN A 116 -10.87 17.09 -10.77
CA GLN A 116 -10.68 17.13 -12.23
C GLN A 116 -9.80 15.95 -12.67
N ILE A 117 -10.06 15.44 -13.88
CA ILE A 117 -9.27 14.36 -14.50
C ILE A 117 -8.12 14.94 -15.33
N GLY A 118 -8.30 16.12 -15.92
CA GLY A 118 -7.28 16.77 -16.72
C GLY A 118 -7.62 18.21 -17.04
N ASP A 119 -6.55 18.98 -17.29
CA ASP A 119 -6.61 20.34 -17.80
C ASP A 119 -5.94 20.33 -19.17
N TYR A 120 -6.73 20.55 -20.21
CA TYR A 120 -6.29 20.57 -21.59
C TYR A 120 -6.44 22.00 -22.11
N ASP A 121 -5.59 22.43 -23.02
CA ASP A 121 -5.54 23.82 -23.51
C ASP A 121 -6.92 24.41 -23.92
N TYR A 122 -7.84 23.55 -24.36
CA TYR A 122 -9.17 23.97 -24.85
C TYR A 122 -10.32 23.64 -23.90
N PHE A 123 -10.15 22.74 -22.94
CA PHE A 123 -11.20 22.37 -21.98
C PHE A 123 -10.64 21.74 -20.72
N LYS A 124 -11.37 21.87 -19.61
CA LYS A 124 -11.10 21.22 -18.34
C LYS A 124 -12.13 20.12 -18.11
N LEU A 125 -11.66 18.93 -17.81
CA LEU A 125 -12.56 17.82 -17.48
C LEU A 125 -12.77 17.77 -15.96
N GLU A 126 -13.78 18.50 -15.50
CA GLU A 126 -14.16 18.60 -14.09
C GLU A 126 -15.21 17.54 -13.73
N LEU A 127 -15.03 16.91 -12.57
CA LEU A 127 -15.93 15.86 -12.09
C LEU A 127 -17.15 16.39 -11.32
N ASN A 128 -17.08 17.60 -10.79
CA ASN A 128 -18.16 18.24 -10.03
C ASN A 128 -18.83 17.27 -9.03
N SER A 129 -20.14 17.03 -9.15
CA SER A 129 -20.89 16.10 -8.29
C SER A 129 -20.44 14.63 -8.38
N PHE A 130 -19.73 14.24 -9.45
CA PHE A 130 -19.18 12.89 -9.61
C PHE A 130 -17.82 12.68 -8.94
N SER A 131 -17.21 13.72 -8.38
CA SER A 131 -15.89 13.67 -7.76
C SER A 131 -15.76 12.57 -6.69
N VAL A 132 -16.68 12.52 -5.74
CA VAL A 132 -16.67 11.51 -4.66
C VAL A 132 -16.91 10.09 -5.19
N PRO A 133 -18.00 9.79 -5.93
CA PRO A 133 -18.22 8.43 -6.42
C PRO A 133 -17.13 7.97 -7.40
N PHE A 134 -16.61 8.85 -8.24
CA PHE A 134 -15.52 8.54 -9.15
C PHE A 134 -14.24 8.17 -8.40
N THR A 135 -13.86 8.97 -7.39
CA THR A 135 -12.68 8.70 -6.58
C THR A 135 -12.81 7.38 -5.82
N LEU A 136 -13.96 7.14 -5.19
CA LEU A 136 -14.24 5.90 -4.48
C LEU A 136 -14.08 4.67 -5.40
N LEU A 137 -14.75 4.70 -6.54
CA LEU A 137 -14.71 3.59 -7.51
C LEU A 137 -13.31 3.39 -8.07
N SER A 138 -12.57 4.46 -8.39
CA SER A 138 -11.20 4.38 -8.90
C SER A 138 -10.25 3.75 -7.89
N VAL A 139 -10.31 4.17 -6.63
CA VAL A 139 -9.46 3.60 -5.57
C VAL A 139 -9.81 2.13 -5.32
N MET A 140 -11.10 1.80 -5.23
CA MET A 140 -11.57 0.42 -5.07
C MET A 140 -11.14 -0.46 -6.24
N PHE A 141 -11.25 0.05 -7.47
CA PHE A 141 -10.82 -0.65 -8.67
C PHE A 141 -9.31 -0.92 -8.65
N LEU A 142 -8.50 0.09 -8.32
CA LEU A 142 -7.04 -0.06 -8.23
C LEU A 142 -6.64 -1.08 -7.18
N ILE A 143 -7.18 -1.01 -5.95
CA ILE A 143 -6.87 -1.96 -4.87
C ILE A 143 -7.17 -3.40 -5.31
N ASN A 144 -8.35 -3.62 -5.91
CA ASN A 144 -8.74 -4.96 -6.31
C ASN A 144 -7.99 -5.43 -7.57
N SER A 145 -7.65 -4.53 -8.49
CA SER A 145 -6.82 -4.84 -9.66
C SER A 145 -5.42 -5.28 -9.23
N PHE A 146 -4.78 -4.55 -8.31
CA PHE A 146 -3.48 -4.94 -7.77
C PHE A 146 -3.52 -6.28 -7.03
N ASN A 147 -4.57 -6.54 -6.27
CA ASN A 147 -4.78 -7.85 -5.64
C ASN A 147 -4.94 -8.99 -6.67
N TYR A 148 -5.50 -8.70 -7.84
CA TYR A 148 -5.64 -9.66 -8.93
C TYR A 148 -4.32 -9.88 -9.69
N PHE A 149 -3.50 -8.84 -9.80
CA PHE A 149 -2.18 -8.87 -10.46
C PHE A 149 -1.13 -9.65 -9.66
N ASP A 150 -1.37 -9.88 -8.37
CA ASP A 150 -0.46 -10.58 -7.45
C ASP A 150 -0.43 -12.11 -7.67
N GLY A 151 -0.42 -12.50 -8.94
CA GLY A 151 -0.36 -13.90 -9.37
C GLY A 151 1.05 -14.44 -9.63
N LEU A 152 2.06 -13.57 -9.75
CA LEU A 152 3.45 -13.92 -10.01
C LEU A 152 4.35 -13.27 -8.96
N ASP A 153 5.29 -14.03 -8.43
CA ASP A 153 6.22 -13.59 -7.37
C ASP A 153 6.92 -12.27 -7.75
N GLY A 154 6.74 -11.26 -6.90
CA GLY A 154 7.38 -9.96 -7.04
C GLY A 154 6.78 -9.00 -8.08
N THR A 155 5.83 -9.41 -8.92
CA THR A 155 5.26 -8.54 -9.98
C THR A 155 4.70 -7.25 -9.42
N LEU A 156 3.91 -7.32 -8.34
CA LEU A 156 3.33 -6.16 -7.68
C LEU A 156 4.42 -5.23 -7.14
N SER A 157 5.45 -5.78 -6.51
CA SER A 157 6.58 -5.01 -5.99
C SER A 157 7.33 -4.28 -7.10
N PHE A 158 7.60 -4.93 -8.24
CA PHE A 158 8.27 -4.29 -9.38
C PHE A 158 7.44 -3.17 -9.99
N VAL A 159 6.13 -3.36 -10.17
CA VAL A 159 5.23 -2.31 -10.67
C VAL A 159 5.22 -1.12 -9.71
N THR A 160 5.08 -1.38 -8.40
CA THR A 160 5.07 -0.33 -7.38
C THR A 160 6.38 0.44 -7.35
N ILE A 161 7.52 -0.25 -7.37
CA ILE A 161 8.85 0.39 -7.43
C ILE A 161 8.97 1.26 -8.68
N SER A 162 8.54 0.78 -9.84
CA SER A 162 8.61 1.54 -11.09
C SER A 162 7.79 2.83 -11.00
N VAL A 163 6.54 2.73 -10.53
CA VAL A 163 5.65 3.91 -10.38
C VAL A 163 6.22 4.90 -9.37
N LEU A 164 6.63 4.43 -8.19
CA LEU A 164 7.19 5.30 -7.15
C LEU A 164 8.49 5.97 -7.59
N SER A 165 9.34 5.26 -8.35
CA SER A 165 10.58 5.82 -8.92
C SER A 165 10.28 6.92 -9.93
N ILE A 166 9.32 6.72 -10.82
CA ILE A 166 8.89 7.75 -11.78
C ILE A 166 8.35 8.97 -11.02
N LEU A 167 7.48 8.78 -10.05
CA LEU A 167 6.93 9.88 -9.24
C LEU A 167 8.02 10.63 -8.48
N PHE A 168 9.04 9.94 -7.98
CA PHE A 168 10.17 10.54 -7.28
C PHE A 168 10.93 11.54 -8.19
N PHE A 169 11.13 11.22 -9.46
CA PHE A 169 11.80 12.12 -10.41
C PHE A 169 10.89 13.24 -10.93
N LEU A 170 9.57 12.98 -11.03
CA LEU A 170 8.62 13.98 -11.53
C LEU A 170 8.26 15.05 -10.48
N ILE A 171 8.33 14.72 -9.20
CA ILE A 171 7.92 15.62 -8.13
C ILE A 171 9.15 16.23 -7.46
N PRO A 172 9.48 17.52 -7.71
CA PRO A 172 10.70 18.17 -7.20
C PRO A 172 10.59 18.63 -5.73
N ASN A 173 9.58 18.18 -4.99
CA ASN A 173 9.37 18.57 -3.59
C ASN A 173 10.09 17.57 -2.67
N GLU A 174 11.14 18.02 -1.97
CA GLU A 174 11.96 17.19 -1.08
C GLU A 174 11.14 16.43 -0.02
N LYS A 175 10.07 17.03 0.50
CA LYS A 175 9.22 16.42 1.52
C LYS A 175 8.39 15.28 0.94
N THR A 176 7.89 15.45 -0.28
CA THR A 176 7.17 14.39 -1.00
C THR A 176 8.13 13.29 -1.44
N GLN A 177 9.33 13.66 -1.88
CA GLN A 177 10.38 12.69 -2.19
C GLN A 177 10.76 11.84 -0.97
N LEU A 178 10.88 12.45 0.21
CA LEU A 178 11.12 11.71 1.45
C LEU A 178 10.00 10.71 1.72
N PHE A 179 8.73 11.11 1.55
CA PHE A 179 7.58 10.22 1.69
C PHE A 179 7.64 9.05 0.70
N LEU A 180 7.97 9.31 -0.57
CA LEU A 180 8.13 8.25 -1.58
C LEU A 180 9.26 7.27 -1.23
N ILE A 181 10.38 7.77 -0.71
CA ILE A 181 11.50 6.93 -0.23
C ILE A 181 11.03 6.04 0.93
N THR A 182 10.23 6.55 1.87
CA THR A 182 9.76 5.74 2.99
C THR A 182 8.82 4.61 2.57
N ILE A 183 8.13 4.75 1.46
CA ILE A 183 7.32 3.65 0.89
C ILE A 183 8.20 2.69 0.08
N LEU A 184 9.08 3.23 -0.76
CA LEU A 184 9.89 2.46 -1.71
C LEU A 184 10.91 1.56 -1.02
N LEU A 185 11.57 2.06 0.03
CA LEU A 185 12.68 1.38 0.67
C LEU A 185 12.28 0.04 1.34
N PRO A 186 11.18 -0.06 2.11
CA PRO A 186 10.72 -1.35 2.64
C PRO A 186 10.33 -2.35 1.55
N ILE A 187 9.79 -1.90 0.41
CA ILE A 187 9.44 -2.78 -0.71
C ILE A 187 10.70 -3.35 -1.36
N LEU A 188 11.76 -2.53 -1.51
CA LEU A 188 13.06 -3.01 -1.99
C LEU A 188 13.68 -4.05 -1.05
N ILE A 189 13.57 -3.83 0.26
CA ILE A 189 14.04 -4.80 1.25
C ILE A 189 13.18 -6.07 1.19
N PHE A 190 11.87 -5.95 1.04
CA PHE A 190 10.94 -7.06 0.94
C PHE A 190 11.26 -8.00 -0.23
N LEU A 191 11.75 -7.49 -1.35
CA LEU A 191 12.17 -8.32 -2.50
C LEU A 191 13.37 -9.22 -2.20
N CYS A 192 14.08 -9.01 -1.08
CA CYS A 192 15.19 -9.87 -0.66
C CYS A 192 14.73 -11.08 0.16
N PHE A 193 13.46 -11.15 0.54
CA PHE A 193 12.85 -12.23 1.33
C PHE A 193 12.04 -13.18 0.48
#